data_09f809c8c30ee46deb66f78dd5082a5f
#
_entry.id   09f809c8c30ee46deb66f78dd5082a5f
#
_cell.length_a   1.000
_cell.length_b   1.000
_cell.length_c   1.000
_cell.angle_alpha   90.00
_cell.angle_beta   90.00
_cell.angle_gamma   90.00
#
_symmetry.space_group_name_H-M   'P 1'
#
loop_
_entity.id
_entity.type
_entity.pdbx_description
1 polymer ?
#
loop_
_entity_poly.entity_id
_entity_poly.type
_entity_poly.pdbx_seq_one_letter_code
_entity_poly.pdbx_strand_id
1 'polypeptide(L)'
;LQIPVYVISGFLDSGKTTLLNRLLNGRQYRGVPLLVIQFEAGEEEFTGRKGCDVMVIPKRTLDRDPEQVAEQIEARLNSSAPREVWVEWNGVTPLALLQDIFRHPALYRLCRLEKIIHMLDAETLESLLGKTGGALPEQIAGCDFAVARGLRSGKDYARVKRLLRNLNPGVKLLRIRQAESIYSEIYRKKSRPVNAFSVGLLLFVGMYLLAARFVDLSQTPVNTVINIYLGIMLQAVPFLLIGVMISSIIQVFVPQEYIERRFPKNPVGGMLTAVLLGFCLPVCDCASIPIFRSMVRKGVPLAPAVTFMTVTPVVNPVVMLSTYYAFSGNLRIVAARAGLGVIAAVLIGLWFSKKPARADMLPGVDGLMCSCGCYEGVSAEMTLGDKLGLFIRHSQAEFFNVGKYLMLGALVAALFQTGIRSVSFQSGIGFDLALLLMMVTAFLLSLCSSSDAVIARSFASSFPMGAVMGFLVFGPMIDVKNVIMLSGSFSKKFVAALFAAAFVTCYIVVYLFGRFAVGG
;
A
#
# COMPACT_ATOMS: atom_id res chain seq x y z
N LEU A 1 -10.82 -3.43 -29.90
CA LEU A 1 -9.60 -2.76 -29.39
C LEU A 1 -10.03 -1.44 -28.77
N GLN A 2 -9.69 -1.20 -27.51
CA GLN A 2 -10.00 0.08 -26.85
C GLN A 2 -9.11 1.20 -27.42
N ILE A 3 -9.69 2.38 -27.58
CA ILE A 3 -8.99 3.58 -28.07
C ILE A 3 -8.08 4.10 -26.96
N PRO A 4 -6.77 4.27 -27.19
CA PRO A 4 -5.86 4.81 -26.18
C PRO A 4 -6.11 6.30 -25.95
N VAL A 5 -6.14 6.70 -24.67
CA VAL A 5 -6.32 8.07 -24.22
C VAL A 5 -5.03 8.56 -23.57
N TYR A 6 -4.50 9.66 -24.07
CA TYR A 6 -3.34 10.37 -23.55
C TYR A 6 -3.77 11.68 -22.92
N VAL A 7 -3.33 11.96 -21.71
CA VAL A 7 -3.76 13.14 -20.95
C VAL A 7 -2.57 14.04 -20.70
N ILE A 8 -2.72 15.33 -21.00
CA ILE A 8 -1.81 16.38 -20.60
C ILE A 8 -2.44 17.16 -19.46
N SER A 9 -1.89 17.03 -18.27
CA SER A 9 -2.26 17.79 -17.07
C SER A 9 -1.21 18.86 -16.77
N GLY A 10 -1.50 19.78 -15.87
CA GLY A 10 -0.57 20.83 -15.46
C GLY A 10 -1.33 22.11 -15.13
N PHE A 11 -0.76 22.95 -14.28
CA PHE A 11 -1.38 24.19 -13.85
C PHE A 11 -1.62 25.16 -15.02
N LEU A 12 -2.44 26.18 -14.79
CA LEU A 12 -2.69 27.27 -15.75
C LEU A 12 -1.35 27.81 -16.27
N ASP A 13 -1.28 28.12 -17.55
CA ASP A 13 -0.10 28.67 -18.24
C ASP A 13 1.20 27.87 -18.14
N SER A 14 1.12 26.59 -17.76
CA SER A 14 2.28 25.70 -17.73
C SER A 14 2.81 25.34 -19.14
N GLY A 15 2.03 25.59 -20.19
CA GLY A 15 2.36 25.28 -21.58
C GLY A 15 1.78 23.95 -22.07
N LYS A 16 0.61 23.53 -21.56
CA LYS A 16 -0.11 22.30 -21.98
C LYS A 16 -0.42 22.33 -23.47
N THR A 17 -1.09 23.39 -23.92
CA THR A 17 -1.48 23.57 -25.32
C THR A 17 -0.26 23.66 -26.26
N THR A 18 0.81 24.35 -25.84
CA THR A 18 2.09 24.39 -26.57
C THR A 18 2.68 22.97 -26.73
N LEU A 19 2.67 22.16 -25.65
CA LEU A 19 3.13 20.77 -25.71
C LEU A 19 2.26 19.95 -26.64
N LEU A 20 0.93 20.10 -26.55
CA LEU A 20 -0.05 19.38 -27.38
C LEU A 20 0.17 19.72 -28.87
N ASN A 21 0.26 21.00 -29.20
CA ASN A 21 0.54 21.47 -30.56
C ASN A 21 1.87 20.89 -31.09
N ARG A 22 2.91 20.91 -30.27
CA ARG A 22 4.23 20.39 -30.64
C ARG A 22 4.22 18.90 -30.90
N LEU A 23 3.51 18.14 -30.07
CA LEU A 23 3.40 16.69 -30.20
C LEU A 23 2.58 16.32 -31.44
N LEU A 24 1.38 16.87 -31.60
CA LEU A 24 0.45 16.46 -32.65
C LEU A 24 0.79 16.99 -34.04
N ASN A 25 1.60 18.05 -34.16
CA ASN A 25 2.12 18.53 -35.44
C ASN A 25 3.33 17.73 -35.95
N GLY A 26 3.79 16.71 -35.19
CA GLY A 26 4.87 15.83 -35.61
C GLY A 26 4.52 14.98 -36.84
N ARG A 27 5.57 14.60 -37.62
CA ARG A 27 5.42 13.80 -38.86
C ARG A 27 4.65 12.50 -38.67
N GLN A 28 4.77 11.87 -37.48
CA GLN A 28 4.18 10.57 -37.15
C GLN A 28 2.64 10.57 -37.07
N TYR A 29 2.03 11.74 -36.91
CA TYR A 29 0.56 11.84 -36.87
C TYR A 29 -0.07 12.23 -38.20
N ARG A 30 0.73 12.40 -39.29
CA ARG A 30 0.19 12.76 -40.61
C ARG A 30 -0.82 11.73 -41.09
N GLY A 31 -2.10 12.18 -41.29
CA GLY A 31 -3.18 11.34 -41.78
C GLY A 31 -3.83 10.41 -40.74
N VAL A 32 -3.41 10.50 -39.45
CA VAL A 32 -4.02 9.72 -38.37
C VAL A 32 -5.25 10.47 -37.84
N PRO A 33 -6.46 9.87 -37.80
CA PRO A 33 -7.62 10.49 -37.20
C PRO A 33 -7.44 10.56 -35.68
N LEU A 34 -7.54 11.78 -35.14
CA LEU A 34 -7.35 12.07 -33.72
C LEU A 34 -8.53 12.85 -33.18
N LEU A 35 -8.90 12.60 -31.91
CA LEU A 35 -9.82 13.44 -31.16
C LEU A 35 -9.03 14.17 -30.06
N VAL A 36 -9.12 15.49 -30.03
CA VAL A 36 -8.56 16.33 -28.96
C VAL A 36 -9.72 16.87 -28.14
N ILE A 37 -9.66 16.62 -26.83
CA ILE A 37 -10.65 17.10 -25.86
C ILE A 37 -9.97 18.12 -24.96
N GLN A 38 -10.43 19.37 -24.96
CA GLN A 38 -9.93 20.44 -24.14
C GLN A 38 -10.92 20.79 -23.04
N PHE A 39 -10.51 20.64 -21.78
CA PHE A 39 -11.30 21.02 -20.60
C PHE A 39 -10.94 22.43 -20.09
N GLU A 40 -10.08 23.12 -20.80
CA GLU A 40 -9.65 24.47 -20.49
C GLU A 40 -9.40 25.25 -21.79
N ALA A 41 -9.97 26.44 -21.90
CA ALA A 41 -9.60 27.38 -22.94
C ALA A 41 -8.42 28.22 -22.40
N GLY A 42 -7.21 27.94 -22.90
CA GLY A 42 -6.01 28.73 -22.60
C GLY A 42 -5.88 29.94 -23.51
N GLU A 43 -4.89 30.78 -23.23
CA GLU A 43 -4.53 31.92 -24.11
C GLU A 43 -4.01 31.44 -25.49
N GLU A 44 -3.43 30.26 -25.56
CA GLU A 44 -2.91 29.64 -26.77
C GLU A 44 -3.96 28.70 -27.35
N GLU A 45 -4.41 28.94 -28.58
CA GLU A 45 -5.34 28.06 -29.26
C GLU A 45 -4.64 26.81 -29.79
N PHE A 46 -5.35 25.68 -29.72
CA PHE A 46 -4.89 24.46 -30.37
C PHE A 46 -5.04 24.65 -31.90
N THR A 47 -3.92 24.74 -32.58
CA THR A 47 -3.89 24.83 -34.05
C THR A 47 -4.13 23.45 -34.64
N GLY A 48 -5.40 23.12 -34.80
CA GLY A 48 -5.86 21.83 -35.35
C GLY A 48 -5.29 21.59 -36.75
N ARG A 49 -5.00 20.34 -37.03
CA ARG A 49 -4.51 19.82 -38.29
C ARG A 49 -5.61 19.11 -39.06
N LYS A 50 -5.53 18.96 -40.38
CA LYS A 50 -6.42 18.12 -41.18
C LYS A 50 -6.43 16.70 -40.63
N GLY A 51 -7.63 16.17 -40.23
CA GLY A 51 -7.82 14.88 -39.61
C GLY A 51 -7.82 14.88 -38.09
N CYS A 52 -7.70 16.04 -37.44
CA CYS A 52 -7.87 16.19 -36.00
C CYS A 52 -9.24 16.81 -35.72
N ASP A 53 -10.07 16.10 -34.96
CA ASP A 53 -11.32 16.57 -34.44
C ASP A 53 -11.10 17.21 -33.07
N VAL A 54 -11.70 18.36 -32.79
CA VAL A 54 -11.50 19.09 -31.53
C VAL A 54 -12.85 19.27 -30.83
N MET A 55 -12.87 18.92 -29.56
CA MET A 55 -14.02 19.08 -28.68
C MET A 55 -13.60 19.92 -27.47
N VAL A 56 -14.26 21.05 -27.26
CA VAL A 56 -14.03 21.90 -26.09
C VAL A 56 -15.17 21.71 -25.10
N ILE A 57 -14.84 21.38 -23.86
CA ILE A 57 -15.80 21.16 -22.77
C ILE A 57 -15.54 22.23 -21.71
N PRO A 58 -16.47 23.20 -21.53
CA PRO A 58 -16.32 24.24 -20.53
C PRO A 58 -16.29 23.67 -19.10
N LYS A 59 -15.49 24.25 -18.22
CA LYS A 59 -15.40 23.86 -16.80
C LYS A 59 -16.77 23.84 -16.12
N ARG A 60 -17.66 24.78 -16.44
CA ARG A 60 -19.01 24.85 -15.88
C ARG A 60 -19.84 23.59 -16.19
N THR A 61 -19.68 23.02 -17.36
CA THR A 61 -20.35 21.75 -17.73
C THR A 61 -19.76 20.58 -16.97
N LEU A 62 -18.43 20.56 -16.85
CA LEU A 62 -17.71 19.54 -16.09
C LEU A 62 -18.10 19.52 -14.61
N ASP A 63 -18.20 20.69 -13.96
CA ASP A 63 -18.54 20.82 -12.54
C ASP A 63 -20.03 20.53 -12.27
N ARG A 64 -20.92 20.67 -13.28
CA ARG A 64 -22.35 20.55 -13.13
C ARG A 64 -22.87 19.14 -13.37
N ASP A 65 -22.37 18.49 -14.39
CA ASP A 65 -22.83 17.15 -14.80
C ASP A 65 -21.71 16.35 -15.51
N PRO A 66 -20.87 15.64 -14.74
CA PRO A 66 -19.80 14.79 -15.31
C PRO A 66 -20.33 13.63 -16.16
N GLU A 67 -21.57 13.14 -15.90
CA GLU A 67 -22.17 12.04 -16.66
C GLU A 67 -22.56 12.50 -18.06
N GLN A 68 -23.17 13.67 -18.19
CA GLN A 68 -23.44 14.29 -19.49
C GLN A 68 -22.17 14.52 -20.31
N VAL A 69 -21.06 14.85 -19.64
CA VAL A 69 -19.74 14.97 -20.30
C VAL A 69 -19.29 13.63 -20.88
N ALA A 70 -19.48 12.54 -20.15
CA ALA A 70 -19.11 11.20 -20.63
C ALA A 70 -19.95 10.77 -21.85
N GLU A 71 -21.25 11.06 -21.85
CA GLU A 71 -22.14 10.78 -22.98
C GLU A 71 -21.80 11.62 -24.22
N GLN A 72 -21.46 12.90 -24.04
CA GLN A 72 -20.99 13.77 -25.13
C GLN A 72 -19.70 13.25 -25.76
N ILE A 73 -18.75 12.79 -24.95
CA ILE A 73 -17.52 12.18 -25.45
C ILE A 73 -17.80 10.88 -26.19
N GLU A 74 -18.70 10.03 -25.69
CA GLU A 74 -19.10 8.79 -26.36
C GLU A 74 -19.71 9.06 -27.73
N ALA A 75 -20.65 9.99 -27.82
CA ALA A 75 -21.28 10.40 -29.09
C ALA A 75 -20.23 10.89 -30.11
N ARG A 76 -19.23 11.66 -29.63
CA ARG A 76 -18.17 12.18 -30.49
C ARG A 76 -17.21 11.09 -30.94
N LEU A 77 -16.87 10.13 -30.08
CA LEU A 77 -16.03 8.97 -30.42
C LEU A 77 -16.69 8.11 -31.51
N ASN A 78 -18.00 7.88 -31.38
CA ASN A 78 -18.76 7.09 -32.36
C ASN A 78 -18.86 7.78 -33.70
N SER A 79 -18.91 9.12 -33.76
CA SER A 79 -19.00 9.89 -35.00
C SER A 79 -17.66 10.10 -35.70
N SER A 80 -16.57 10.32 -34.95
CA SER A 80 -15.25 10.63 -35.50
C SER A 80 -14.34 9.41 -35.66
N ALA A 81 -14.67 8.29 -34.99
CA ALA A 81 -13.89 7.04 -34.97
C ALA A 81 -12.36 7.27 -34.89
N PRO A 82 -11.87 7.98 -33.87
CA PRO A 82 -10.48 8.36 -33.79
C PRO A 82 -9.61 7.13 -33.45
N ARG A 83 -8.36 7.15 -33.91
CA ARG A 83 -7.37 6.13 -33.54
C ARG A 83 -6.79 6.34 -32.15
N GLU A 84 -6.70 7.61 -31.73
CA GLU A 84 -6.21 8.03 -30.42
C GLU A 84 -7.01 9.25 -29.93
N VAL A 85 -7.12 9.37 -28.60
CA VAL A 85 -7.73 10.52 -27.93
C VAL A 85 -6.68 11.25 -27.11
N TRP A 86 -6.61 12.56 -27.27
CA TRP A 86 -5.75 13.42 -26.50
C TRP A 86 -6.57 14.38 -25.65
N VAL A 87 -6.31 14.42 -24.37
CA VAL A 87 -7.06 15.23 -23.41
C VAL A 87 -6.15 16.30 -22.83
N GLU A 88 -6.53 17.55 -22.97
CA GLU A 88 -5.95 18.66 -22.24
C GLU A 88 -6.77 18.91 -20.99
N TRP A 89 -6.22 18.50 -19.82
CA TRP A 89 -6.93 18.56 -18.57
C TRP A 89 -6.81 19.91 -17.87
N ASN A 90 -7.87 20.32 -17.18
CA ASN A 90 -7.91 21.57 -16.44
C ASN A 90 -6.89 21.60 -15.29
N GLY A 91 -6.14 22.71 -15.17
CA GLY A 91 -5.03 22.85 -14.24
C GLY A 91 -5.40 22.93 -12.75
N VAL A 92 -6.65 23.27 -12.45
CA VAL A 92 -7.14 23.42 -11.06
C VAL A 92 -8.13 22.32 -10.65
N THR A 93 -8.45 21.41 -11.57
CA THR A 93 -9.39 20.31 -11.32
C THR A 93 -8.64 19.04 -10.92
N PRO A 94 -9.07 18.31 -9.88
CA PRO A 94 -8.48 17.04 -9.48
C PRO A 94 -8.46 16.03 -10.64
N LEU A 95 -7.40 15.24 -10.73
CA LEU A 95 -7.26 14.20 -11.75
C LEU A 95 -8.28 13.07 -11.60
N ALA A 96 -8.82 12.95 -10.41
CA ALA A 96 -9.88 12.07 -10.03
C ALA A 96 -11.11 12.18 -10.95
N LEU A 97 -11.60 13.39 -11.12
CA LEU A 97 -12.79 13.64 -11.93
C LEU A 97 -12.59 13.21 -13.39
N LEU A 98 -11.39 13.38 -13.95
CA LEU A 98 -11.07 12.85 -15.26
C LEU A 98 -11.22 11.33 -15.33
N GLN A 99 -10.75 10.65 -14.30
CA GLN A 99 -10.81 9.20 -14.26
C GLN A 99 -12.23 8.69 -14.09
N ASP A 100 -13.06 9.40 -13.33
CA ASP A 100 -14.48 9.07 -13.17
C ASP A 100 -15.22 9.20 -14.51
N ILE A 101 -14.95 10.25 -15.28
CA ILE A 101 -15.50 10.42 -16.63
C ILE A 101 -15.12 9.23 -17.53
N PHE A 102 -13.84 8.86 -17.60
CA PHE A 102 -13.39 7.75 -18.46
C PHE A 102 -13.72 6.36 -17.89
N ARG A 103 -14.23 6.28 -16.67
CA ARG A 103 -14.80 5.06 -16.07
C ARG A 103 -16.30 4.92 -16.24
N HIS A 104 -16.97 5.97 -16.67
CA HIS A 104 -18.39 5.88 -16.99
C HIS A 104 -18.63 4.71 -17.96
N PRO A 105 -19.69 3.89 -17.79
CA PRO A 105 -19.97 2.70 -18.60
C PRO A 105 -19.91 2.95 -20.10
N ALA A 106 -20.33 4.14 -20.54
CA ALA A 106 -20.27 4.60 -21.92
C ALA A 106 -18.84 4.61 -22.49
N LEU A 107 -17.86 5.10 -21.72
CA LEU A 107 -16.47 5.28 -22.17
C LEU A 107 -15.55 4.12 -21.81
N TYR A 108 -15.81 3.44 -20.71
CA TYR A 108 -14.94 2.37 -20.20
C TYR A 108 -14.72 1.22 -21.19
N ARG A 109 -15.73 0.89 -22.01
CA ARG A 109 -15.64 -0.14 -23.04
C ARG A 109 -14.92 0.35 -24.29
N LEU A 110 -15.00 1.63 -24.58
CA LEU A 110 -14.46 2.25 -25.80
C LEU A 110 -13.02 2.75 -25.62
N CYS A 111 -12.69 3.29 -24.45
CA CYS A 111 -11.44 3.99 -24.18
C CYS A 111 -10.59 3.31 -23.11
N ARG A 112 -9.27 3.53 -23.19
CA ARG A 112 -8.32 3.14 -22.15
C ARG A 112 -7.33 4.28 -21.88
N LEU A 113 -7.27 4.78 -20.64
CA LEU A 113 -6.24 5.71 -20.20
C LEU A 113 -4.86 5.04 -20.28
N GLU A 114 -4.02 5.51 -21.20
CA GLU A 114 -2.71 4.92 -21.48
C GLU A 114 -1.60 5.64 -20.72
N LYS A 115 -1.57 7.00 -20.79
CA LYS A 115 -0.54 7.83 -20.16
C LYS A 115 -1.10 9.16 -19.68
N ILE A 116 -0.62 9.61 -18.53
CA ILE A 116 -0.86 10.95 -17.99
C ILE A 116 0.47 11.69 -17.93
N ILE A 117 0.55 12.79 -18.66
CA ILE A 117 1.73 13.63 -18.80
C ILE A 117 1.48 14.91 -18.00
N HIS A 118 2.35 15.22 -17.05
CA HIS A 118 2.22 16.46 -16.28
C HIS A 118 3.16 17.54 -16.82
N MET A 119 2.59 18.62 -17.32
CA MET A 119 3.34 19.78 -17.80
C MET A 119 3.55 20.78 -16.66
N LEU A 120 4.78 21.24 -16.47
CA LEU A 120 5.13 22.19 -15.42
C LEU A 120 6.12 23.25 -15.88
N ASP A 121 6.08 24.39 -15.19
CA ASP A 121 7.10 25.43 -15.31
C ASP A 121 8.04 25.37 -14.11
N ALA A 122 9.34 25.28 -14.38
CA ALA A 122 10.37 25.14 -13.35
C ALA A 122 10.51 26.38 -12.45
N GLU A 123 10.11 27.56 -12.95
CA GLU A 123 10.22 28.83 -12.22
C GLU A 123 9.09 29.01 -11.21
N THR A 124 7.87 28.58 -11.57
CA THR A 124 6.66 28.80 -10.75
C THR A 124 6.26 27.61 -9.87
N LEU A 125 6.78 26.40 -10.14
CA LEU A 125 6.37 25.17 -9.48
C LEU A 125 6.37 25.27 -7.95
N GLU A 126 7.45 25.80 -7.36
CA GLU A 126 7.61 25.84 -5.90
C GLU A 126 6.61 26.79 -5.24
N SER A 127 6.35 27.94 -5.85
CA SER A 127 5.36 28.91 -5.37
C SER A 127 3.91 28.39 -5.50
N LEU A 128 3.64 27.60 -6.56
CA LEU A 128 2.32 27.02 -6.80
C LEU A 128 2.00 25.87 -5.87
N LEU A 129 2.96 25.02 -5.53
CA LEU A 129 2.76 23.90 -4.58
C LEU A 129 2.24 24.37 -3.20
N GLY A 130 2.64 25.59 -2.78
CA GLY A 130 2.15 26.18 -1.52
C GLY A 130 0.80 26.90 -1.63
N LYS A 131 0.29 27.21 -2.83
CA LYS A 131 -0.88 28.07 -3.05
C LYS A 131 -2.09 27.37 -3.66
N THR A 132 -1.90 26.24 -4.36
CA THR A 132 -2.92 25.58 -5.18
C THR A 132 -3.75 24.52 -4.46
N GLY A 133 -3.61 24.37 -3.14
CA GLY A 133 -4.29 23.28 -2.42
C GLY A 133 -3.87 21.89 -2.88
N GLY A 134 -4.80 20.93 -2.89
CA GLY A 134 -4.52 19.53 -3.21
C GLY A 134 -4.41 19.17 -4.71
N ALA A 135 -4.95 19.99 -5.62
CA ALA A 135 -5.10 19.61 -7.02
C ALA A 135 -3.75 19.42 -7.76
N LEU A 136 -2.81 20.36 -7.58
CA LEU A 136 -1.51 20.26 -8.24
C LEU A 136 -0.64 19.11 -7.70
N PRO A 137 -0.50 18.92 -6.37
CA PRO A 137 0.16 17.74 -5.81
C PRO A 137 -0.45 16.42 -6.28
N GLU A 138 -1.79 16.34 -6.39
CA GLU A 138 -2.51 15.16 -6.88
C GLU A 138 -2.19 14.88 -8.36
N GLN A 139 -2.22 15.90 -9.21
CA GLN A 139 -1.87 15.75 -10.62
C GLN A 139 -0.42 15.28 -10.82
N ILE A 140 0.52 15.77 -10.00
CA ILE A 140 1.92 15.32 -10.02
C ILE A 140 2.05 13.87 -9.52
N ALA A 141 1.35 13.53 -8.45
CA ALA A 141 1.37 12.18 -7.89
C ALA A 141 0.79 11.14 -8.87
N GLY A 142 -0.24 11.53 -9.62
CA GLY A 142 -0.94 10.66 -10.58
C GLY A 142 -0.32 10.59 -11.98
N CYS A 143 0.71 11.37 -12.30
CA CYS A 143 1.30 11.37 -13.63
C CYS A 143 2.29 10.21 -13.85
N ASP A 144 2.37 9.72 -15.10
CA ASP A 144 3.35 8.71 -15.51
C ASP A 144 4.74 9.34 -15.70
N PHE A 145 4.81 10.56 -16.21
CA PHE A 145 6.04 11.34 -16.31
C PHE A 145 5.73 12.84 -16.38
N ALA A 146 6.72 13.66 -16.06
CA ALA A 146 6.60 15.10 -16.09
C ALA A 146 7.46 15.71 -17.19
N VAL A 147 6.93 16.76 -17.83
CA VAL A 147 7.64 17.57 -18.82
C VAL A 147 7.78 18.98 -18.27
N ALA A 148 9.00 19.51 -18.24
CA ALA A 148 9.26 20.85 -17.72
C ALA A 148 9.73 21.82 -18.79
N ARG A 149 9.18 23.06 -18.74
CA ARG A 149 9.77 24.23 -19.38
C ARG A 149 10.58 25.05 -18.36
N GLY A 150 11.38 25.99 -18.80
CA GLY A 150 12.14 26.89 -17.91
C GLY A 150 13.37 26.28 -17.24
N LEU A 151 13.77 25.06 -17.57
CA LEU A 151 14.98 24.42 -17.04
C LEU A 151 16.23 25.00 -17.71
N ARG A 152 16.85 26.03 -17.10
CA ARG A 152 18.01 26.73 -17.66
C ARG A 152 19.33 26.06 -17.27
N SER A 153 19.40 25.47 -16.09
CA SER A 153 20.64 24.88 -15.54
C SER A 153 20.46 23.45 -15.04
N GLY A 154 21.57 22.73 -14.81
CA GLY A 154 21.56 21.45 -14.15
C GLY A 154 21.08 21.52 -12.69
N LYS A 155 21.30 22.67 -12.04
CA LYS A 155 20.81 22.93 -10.67
C LYS A 155 19.29 23.03 -10.62
N ASP A 156 18.68 23.70 -11.61
CA ASP A 156 17.21 23.78 -11.72
C ASP A 156 16.61 22.40 -11.94
N TYR A 157 17.22 21.60 -12.82
CA TYR A 157 16.77 20.21 -13.04
C TYR A 157 16.82 19.39 -11.76
N ALA A 158 17.90 19.48 -10.98
CA ALA A 158 18.04 18.75 -9.73
C ALA A 158 17.04 19.21 -8.66
N ARG A 159 16.77 20.54 -8.58
CA ARG A 159 15.78 21.14 -7.68
C ARG A 159 14.37 20.63 -8.00
N VAL A 160 13.94 20.80 -9.25
CA VAL A 160 12.61 20.36 -9.70
C VAL A 160 12.44 18.86 -9.53
N LYS A 161 13.44 18.07 -9.89
CA LYS A 161 13.41 16.61 -9.72
C LYS A 161 13.27 16.20 -8.25
N ARG A 162 13.87 16.93 -7.32
CA ARG A 162 13.74 16.68 -5.86
C ARG A 162 12.32 16.96 -5.39
N LEU A 163 11.72 18.10 -5.80
CA LEU A 163 10.35 18.46 -5.48
C LEU A 163 9.36 17.42 -6.01
N LEU A 164 9.50 17.03 -7.26
CA LEU A 164 8.66 16.01 -7.87
C LEU A 164 8.77 14.65 -7.18
N ARG A 165 9.97 14.23 -6.80
CA ARG A 165 10.21 12.95 -6.13
C ARG A 165 9.58 12.86 -4.74
N ASN A 166 9.38 13.98 -4.08
CA ASN A 166 8.67 14.02 -2.80
C ASN A 166 7.18 13.67 -2.97
N LEU A 167 6.60 13.98 -4.15
CA LEU A 167 5.19 13.72 -4.47
C LEU A 167 5.01 12.43 -5.28
N ASN A 168 5.96 12.13 -6.17
CA ASN A 168 5.95 10.94 -7.01
C ASN A 168 7.38 10.37 -7.13
N PRO A 169 7.78 9.41 -6.28
CA PRO A 169 9.16 8.87 -6.25
C PRO A 169 9.64 8.25 -7.57
N GLY A 170 8.70 7.75 -8.38
CA GLY A 170 8.98 7.09 -9.66
C GLY A 170 8.96 8.02 -10.88
N VAL A 171 8.65 9.30 -10.70
CA VAL A 171 8.44 10.21 -11.82
C VAL A 171 9.72 10.47 -12.61
N LYS A 172 9.62 10.36 -13.92
CA LYS A 172 10.66 10.74 -14.87
C LYS A 172 10.45 12.18 -15.31
N LEU A 173 11.47 13.02 -15.15
CA LEU A 173 11.42 14.42 -15.58
C LEU A 173 12.10 14.56 -16.94
N LEU A 174 11.37 15.09 -17.92
CA LEU A 174 11.86 15.38 -19.26
C LEU A 174 11.85 16.89 -19.53
N ARG A 175 12.70 17.35 -20.43
CA ARG A 175 12.70 18.74 -20.90
C ARG A 175 11.80 18.87 -22.12
N ILE A 176 11.02 19.95 -22.20
CA ILE A 176 10.11 20.19 -23.33
C ILE A 176 10.82 20.19 -24.69
N ARG A 177 12.12 20.53 -24.73
CA ARG A 177 12.92 20.51 -25.96
C ARG A 177 13.27 19.13 -26.49
N GLN A 178 13.15 18.09 -25.65
CA GLN A 178 13.50 16.70 -25.98
C GLN A 178 12.30 15.93 -26.56
N ALA A 179 11.79 16.37 -27.72
CA ALA A 179 10.59 15.80 -28.32
C ALA A 179 10.69 14.27 -28.53
N GLU A 180 11.82 13.76 -29.05
CA GLU A 180 12.03 12.32 -29.27
C GLU A 180 11.95 11.50 -27.97
N SER A 181 12.52 12.03 -26.89
CA SER A 181 12.44 11.39 -25.58
C SER A 181 11.01 11.38 -25.02
N ILE A 182 10.24 12.43 -25.28
CA ILE A 182 8.83 12.52 -24.89
C ILE A 182 8.02 11.49 -25.67
N TYR A 183 8.18 11.40 -26.99
CA TYR A 183 7.51 10.38 -27.81
C TYR A 183 7.87 8.96 -27.39
N SER A 184 9.14 8.68 -27.16
CA SER A 184 9.58 7.35 -26.71
C SER A 184 8.93 6.96 -25.37
N GLU A 185 8.68 7.92 -24.48
CA GLU A 185 8.05 7.65 -23.20
C GLU A 185 6.52 7.52 -23.30
N ILE A 186 5.87 8.25 -24.20
CA ILE A 186 4.43 8.13 -24.48
C ILE A 186 4.11 6.72 -24.98
N TYR A 187 4.83 6.22 -25.99
CA TYR A 187 4.59 4.92 -26.61
C TYR A 187 5.34 3.77 -25.95
N ARG A 188 6.14 4.07 -24.95
CA ARG A 188 6.77 3.02 -24.14
C ARG A 188 5.68 2.21 -23.48
N LYS A 189 5.44 0.98 -24.01
CA LYS A 189 4.56 0.04 -23.33
C LYS A 189 5.02 -0.05 -21.87
N LYS A 190 4.09 0.11 -20.96
CA LYS A 190 4.30 -0.15 -19.55
C LYS A 190 4.70 -1.63 -19.45
N SER A 191 5.97 -1.94 -19.68
CA SER A 191 6.51 -3.24 -19.32
C SER A 191 6.24 -3.31 -17.81
N ARG A 192 5.42 -4.26 -17.38
CA ARG A 192 5.39 -4.62 -15.97
C ARG A 192 6.86 -4.77 -15.62
N PRO A 193 7.44 -3.99 -14.72
CA PRO A 193 8.80 -4.24 -14.33
C PRO A 193 8.79 -5.67 -13.80
N VAL A 194 9.36 -6.59 -14.56
CA VAL A 194 9.70 -7.88 -14.01
C VAL A 194 10.64 -7.49 -12.90
N ASN A 195 10.15 -7.55 -11.66
CA ASN A 195 10.89 -7.07 -10.52
C ASN A 195 12.24 -7.77 -10.58
N ALA A 196 13.34 -7.03 -10.62
CA ALA A 196 14.68 -7.60 -10.60
C ALA A 196 14.83 -8.62 -9.45
N PHE A 197 14.09 -8.38 -8.37
CA PHE A 197 13.95 -9.31 -7.25
C PHE A 197 13.26 -10.64 -7.65
N SER A 198 12.16 -10.61 -8.43
CA SER A 198 11.47 -11.83 -8.86
C SER A 198 12.32 -12.63 -9.83
N VAL A 199 13.05 -11.96 -10.71
CA VAL A 199 14.02 -12.65 -11.62
C VAL A 199 15.18 -13.21 -10.82
N GLY A 200 15.75 -12.44 -9.90
CA GLY A 200 16.81 -12.90 -9.02
C GLY A 200 16.39 -14.11 -8.18
N LEU A 201 15.17 -14.09 -7.65
CA LEU A 201 14.61 -15.23 -6.90
C LEU A 201 14.42 -16.47 -7.79
N LEU A 202 13.87 -16.31 -9.00
CA LEU A 202 13.72 -17.41 -9.95
C LEU A 202 15.06 -18.00 -10.37
N LEU A 203 16.05 -17.14 -10.63
CA LEU A 203 17.41 -17.57 -10.95
C LEU A 203 18.06 -18.29 -9.75
N PHE A 204 17.87 -17.77 -8.54
CA PHE A 204 18.38 -18.41 -7.31
C PHE A 204 17.74 -19.78 -7.09
N VAL A 205 16.41 -19.90 -7.24
CA VAL A 205 15.69 -21.17 -7.13
C VAL A 205 16.14 -22.14 -8.23
N GLY A 206 16.27 -21.68 -9.47
CA GLY A 206 16.75 -22.50 -10.58
C GLY A 206 18.19 -23.00 -10.36
N MET A 207 19.08 -22.13 -9.90
CA MET A 207 20.47 -22.48 -9.57
C MET A 207 20.54 -23.46 -8.38
N TYR A 208 19.69 -23.26 -7.36
CA TYR A 208 19.59 -24.16 -6.22
C TYR A 208 19.12 -25.57 -6.65
N LEU A 209 18.05 -25.65 -7.46
CA LEU A 209 17.54 -26.94 -7.97
C LEU A 209 18.57 -27.66 -8.86
N LEU A 210 19.32 -26.90 -9.65
CA LEU A 210 20.44 -27.45 -10.43
C LEU A 210 21.57 -27.96 -9.52
N ALA A 211 21.99 -27.18 -8.54
CA ALA A 211 23.02 -27.56 -7.59
C ALA A 211 22.62 -28.80 -6.77
N ALA A 212 21.34 -28.86 -6.34
CA ALA A 212 20.80 -30.00 -5.60
C ALA A 212 20.80 -31.32 -6.37
N ARG A 213 20.95 -31.26 -7.73
CA ARG A 213 21.07 -32.44 -8.56
C ARG A 213 22.49 -33.04 -8.57
N PHE A 214 23.51 -32.24 -8.31
CA PHE A 214 24.92 -32.61 -8.39
C PHE A 214 25.63 -32.72 -7.04
N VAL A 215 25.08 -32.04 -5.99
CA VAL A 215 25.66 -31.98 -4.66
C VAL A 215 24.58 -32.28 -3.64
N ASP A 216 24.87 -33.10 -2.64
CA ASP A 216 23.96 -33.32 -1.50
C ASP A 216 23.97 -32.07 -0.60
N LEU A 217 22.99 -31.20 -0.83
CA LEU A 217 22.79 -29.95 -0.08
C LEU A 217 22.01 -30.16 1.21
N SER A 218 21.55 -31.37 1.53
CA SER A 218 20.63 -31.66 2.64
C SER A 218 21.15 -31.19 4.01
N GLN A 219 22.46 -31.24 4.22
CA GLN A 219 23.12 -30.85 5.46
C GLN A 219 23.67 -29.42 5.48
N THR A 220 23.44 -28.64 4.41
CA THR A 220 23.98 -27.28 4.33
C THR A 220 23.10 -26.25 5.06
N PRO A 221 23.68 -25.18 5.65
CA PRO A 221 22.90 -24.07 6.22
C PRO A 221 21.97 -23.41 5.19
N VAL A 222 22.35 -23.42 3.92
CA VAL A 222 21.54 -22.88 2.81
C VAL A 222 20.22 -23.66 2.66
N ASN A 223 20.26 -24.98 2.71
CA ASN A 223 19.06 -25.81 2.67
C ASN A 223 18.13 -25.51 3.84
N THR A 224 18.70 -25.33 5.04
CA THR A 224 17.94 -24.95 6.24
C THR A 224 17.24 -23.60 6.06
N VAL A 225 17.93 -22.58 5.54
CA VAL A 225 17.33 -21.26 5.24
C VAL A 225 16.19 -21.39 4.24
N ILE A 226 16.40 -22.16 3.15
CA ILE A 226 15.39 -22.33 2.12
C ILE A 226 14.15 -23.05 2.65
N ASN A 227 14.33 -24.12 3.43
CA ASN A 227 13.22 -24.87 4.02
C ASN A 227 12.41 -24.01 4.98
N ILE A 228 13.09 -23.21 5.82
CA ILE A 228 12.44 -22.26 6.74
C ILE A 228 11.70 -21.18 5.94
N TYR A 229 12.34 -20.60 4.91
CA TYR A 229 11.73 -19.59 4.05
C TYR A 229 10.47 -20.12 3.34
N LEU A 230 10.55 -21.29 2.74
CA LEU A 230 9.42 -21.93 2.07
C LEU A 230 8.30 -22.26 3.06
N GLY A 231 8.63 -22.73 4.26
CA GLY A 231 7.66 -22.97 5.33
C GLY A 231 6.92 -21.70 5.74
N ILE A 232 7.64 -20.58 5.93
CA ILE A 232 7.04 -19.27 6.24
C ILE A 232 6.14 -18.81 5.07
N MET A 233 6.60 -18.93 3.83
CA MET A 233 5.82 -18.51 2.66
C MET A 233 4.57 -19.36 2.45
N LEU A 234 4.68 -20.69 2.58
CA LEU A 234 3.55 -21.62 2.44
C LEU A 234 2.44 -21.31 3.47
N GLN A 235 2.83 -20.93 4.67
CA GLN A 235 1.90 -20.56 5.73
C GLN A 235 1.35 -19.13 5.56
N ALA A 236 2.19 -18.15 5.18
CA ALA A 236 1.81 -16.74 5.15
C ALA A 236 0.97 -16.36 3.92
N VAL A 237 1.22 -16.95 2.74
CA VAL A 237 0.55 -16.57 1.48
C VAL A 237 -0.97 -16.77 1.51
N PRO A 238 -1.55 -17.89 1.98
CA PRO A 238 -2.99 -18.06 2.07
C PRO A 238 -3.65 -17.05 3.01
N PHE A 239 -3.05 -16.79 4.16
CA PHE A 239 -3.57 -15.80 5.11
C PHE A 239 -3.44 -14.36 4.60
N LEU A 240 -2.35 -14.03 3.90
CA LEU A 240 -2.22 -12.74 3.24
C LEU A 240 -3.31 -12.55 2.19
N LEU A 241 -3.64 -13.59 1.42
CA LEU A 241 -4.71 -13.53 0.43
C LEU A 241 -6.06 -13.22 1.09
N ILE A 242 -6.39 -13.90 2.19
CA ILE A 242 -7.60 -13.63 2.98
C ILE A 242 -7.60 -12.19 3.49
N GLY A 243 -6.51 -11.72 4.08
CA GLY A 243 -6.38 -10.35 4.59
C GLY A 243 -6.54 -9.28 3.49
N VAL A 244 -5.95 -9.51 2.33
CA VAL A 244 -6.10 -8.62 1.17
C VAL A 244 -7.52 -8.63 0.61
N MET A 245 -8.20 -9.78 0.60
CA MET A 245 -9.61 -9.86 0.20
C MET A 245 -10.50 -9.08 1.17
N ILE A 246 -10.32 -9.23 2.48
CA ILE A 246 -11.06 -8.45 3.49
C ILE A 246 -10.74 -6.95 3.33
N SER A 247 -9.48 -6.58 3.18
CA SER A 247 -9.06 -5.20 2.91
C SER A 247 -9.78 -4.63 1.68
N SER A 248 -9.84 -5.40 0.60
CA SER A 248 -10.50 -5.02 -0.65
C SER A 248 -12.02 -4.90 -0.52
N ILE A 249 -12.65 -5.76 0.28
CA ILE A 249 -14.07 -5.64 0.61
C ILE A 249 -14.32 -4.32 1.34
N ILE A 250 -13.52 -3.99 2.35
CA ILE A 250 -13.63 -2.72 3.07
C ILE A 250 -13.45 -1.54 2.13
N GLN A 251 -12.50 -1.59 1.20
CA GLN A 251 -12.24 -0.51 0.26
C GLN A 251 -13.36 -0.31 -0.77
N VAL A 252 -13.89 -1.39 -1.34
CA VAL A 252 -14.83 -1.33 -2.44
C VAL A 252 -16.28 -1.25 -1.99
N PHE A 253 -16.66 -2.00 -0.94
CA PHE A 253 -18.07 -2.15 -0.56
C PHE A 253 -18.48 -1.29 0.64
N VAL A 254 -17.52 -0.82 1.46
CA VAL A 254 -17.86 0.00 2.63
C VAL A 254 -17.64 1.48 2.31
N PRO A 255 -18.69 2.31 2.20
CA PRO A 255 -18.54 3.75 2.00
C PRO A 255 -17.85 4.41 3.19
N GLN A 256 -17.02 5.43 2.94
CA GLN A 256 -16.34 6.17 3.99
C GLN A 256 -17.33 6.81 4.97
N GLU A 257 -18.44 7.36 4.45
CA GLU A 257 -19.51 7.98 5.25
C GLU A 257 -20.17 7.01 6.24
N TYR A 258 -20.28 5.72 5.87
CA TYR A 258 -20.80 4.70 6.77
C TYR A 258 -19.88 4.48 7.97
N ILE A 259 -18.56 4.43 7.74
CA ILE A 259 -17.57 4.30 8.81
C ILE A 259 -17.59 5.56 9.69
N GLU A 260 -17.57 6.75 9.10
CA GLU A 260 -17.58 8.01 9.85
C GLU A 260 -18.83 8.20 10.73
N ARG A 261 -19.99 7.69 10.27
CA ARG A 261 -21.25 7.78 11.03
C ARG A 261 -21.42 6.69 12.08
N ARG A 262 -20.96 5.46 11.80
CA ARG A 262 -21.21 4.27 12.65
C ARG A 262 -20.04 3.92 13.56
N PHE A 263 -18.81 4.30 13.19
CA PHE A 263 -17.67 4.01 14.03
C PHE A 263 -17.70 4.86 15.30
N PRO A 264 -17.47 4.28 16.49
CA PRO A 264 -17.53 5.03 17.76
C PRO A 264 -16.53 6.19 17.75
N LYS A 265 -17.02 7.42 17.96
CA LYS A 265 -16.19 8.64 18.04
C LYS A 265 -15.37 8.68 19.33
N ASN A 266 -15.84 7.98 20.37
CA ASN A 266 -15.10 7.84 21.62
C ASN A 266 -13.93 6.86 21.42
N PRO A 267 -12.68 7.24 21.73
CA PRO A 267 -11.52 6.38 21.59
C PRO A 267 -11.66 5.02 22.28
N VAL A 268 -12.21 4.99 23.47
CA VAL A 268 -12.41 3.75 24.25
C VAL A 268 -13.42 2.83 23.56
N GLY A 269 -14.56 3.35 23.12
CA GLY A 269 -15.55 2.59 22.37
C GLY A 269 -15.00 2.04 21.05
N GLY A 270 -14.21 2.87 20.34
CA GLY A 270 -13.53 2.46 19.12
C GLY A 270 -12.52 1.32 19.33
N MET A 271 -11.73 1.39 20.41
CA MET A 271 -10.79 0.33 20.76
C MET A 271 -11.50 -0.97 21.19
N LEU A 272 -12.60 -0.87 21.94
CA LEU A 272 -13.40 -2.04 22.30
C LEU A 272 -13.99 -2.71 21.07
N THR A 273 -14.50 -1.92 20.12
CA THR A 273 -14.95 -2.45 18.81
C THR A 273 -13.81 -3.12 18.05
N ALA A 274 -12.61 -2.56 18.07
CA ALA A 274 -11.43 -3.14 17.44
C ALA A 274 -11.03 -4.48 18.08
N VAL A 275 -11.12 -4.62 19.40
CA VAL A 275 -10.87 -5.88 20.12
C VAL A 275 -11.89 -6.94 19.72
N LEU A 276 -13.18 -6.58 19.68
CA LEU A 276 -14.25 -7.50 19.27
C LEU A 276 -14.07 -7.97 17.82
N LEU A 277 -13.75 -7.05 16.91
CA LEU A 277 -13.44 -7.39 15.51
C LEU A 277 -12.21 -8.29 15.39
N GLY A 278 -11.17 -8.04 16.20
CA GLY A 278 -9.96 -8.86 16.25
C GLY A 278 -10.24 -10.29 16.73
N PHE A 279 -11.16 -10.46 17.67
CA PHE A 279 -11.62 -11.77 18.11
C PHE A 279 -12.47 -12.51 17.06
N CYS A 280 -13.35 -11.78 16.35
CA CYS A 280 -14.24 -12.40 15.35
C CYS A 280 -13.52 -12.78 14.06
N LEU A 281 -12.45 -12.06 13.68
CA LEU A 281 -11.76 -12.28 12.42
C LEU A 281 -10.60 -13.29 12.59
N PRO A 282 -10.62 -14.44 11.90
CA PRO A 282 -9.53 -15.42 11.94
C PRO A 282 -8.34 -14.95 11.07
N VAL A 283 -7.74 -13.83 11.46
CA VAL A 283 -6.69 -13.14 10.69
C VAL A 283 -5.38 -13.20 11.46
N CYS A 284 -4.30 -13.61 10.79
CA CYS A 284 -2.95 -13.62 11.36
C CYS A 284 -2.27 -12.24 11.29
N ASP A 285 -1.08 -12.16 11.87
CA ASP A 285 -0.22 -10.97 11.88
C ASP A 285 0.02 -10.37 10.49
N CYS A 286 0.40 -11.18 9.48
CA CYS A 286 0.65 -10.71 8.12
C CYS A 286 -0.60 -10.15 7.43
N ALA A 287 -1.78 -10.72 7.72
CA ALA A 287 -3.04 -10.33 7.11
C ALA A 287 -3.69 -9.12 7.81
N SER A 288 -3.34 -8.84 9.06
CA SER A 288 -3.83 -7.68 9.81
C SER A 288 -3.33 -6.35 9.22
N ILE A 289 -2.14 -6.32 8.59
CA ILE A 289 -1.51 -5.12 8.04
C ILE A 289 -2.28 -4.53 6.85
N PRO A 290 -2.68 -5.28 5.80
CA PRO A 290 -3.56 -4.76 4.75
C PRO A 290 -4.87 -4.20 5.29
N ILE A 291 -5.50 -4.90 6.25
CA ILE A 291 -6.75 -4.46 6.87
C ILE A 291 -6.54 -3.16 7.66
N PHE A 292 -5.49 -3.09 8.48
CA PHE A 292 -5.09 -1.88 9.20
C PHE A 292 -4.91 -0.69 8.26
N ARG A 293 -4.16 -0.87 7.17
CA ARG A 293 -3.97 0.14 6.14
C ARG A 293 -5.30 0.60 5.53
N SER A 294 -6.21 -0.34 5.24
CA SER A 294 -7.53 -0.05 4.71
C SER A 294 -8.39 0.74 5.70
N MET A 295 -8.37 0.38 6.98
CA MET A 295 -9.07 1.10 8.05
C MET A 295 -8.59 2.55 8.16
N VAL A 296 -7.26 2.76 8.19
CA VAL A 296 -6.68 4.11 8.26
C VAL A 296 -7.06 4.95 7.04
N ARG A 297 -7.04 4.37 5.84
CA ARG A 297 -7.48 5.04 4.60
C ARG A 297 -8.95 5.45 4.65
N LYS A 298 -9.81 4.61 5.18
CA LYS A 298 -11.25 4.89 5.34
C LYS A 298 -11.58 5.84 6.50
N GLY A 299 -10.57 6.43 7.15
CA GLY A 299 -10.75 7.45 8.17
C GLY A 299 -11.02 6.91 9.57
N VAL A 300 -10.82 5.61 9.82
CA VAL A 300 -10.83 5.07 11.19
C VAL A 300 -9.73 5.75 12.00
N PRO A 301 -10.02 6.24 13.22
CA PRO A 301 -9.00 6.84 14.07
C PRO A 301 -7.82 5.90 14.32
N LEU A 302 -6.62 6.46 14.47
CA LEU A 302 -5.39 5.67 14.54
C LEU A 302 -5.35 4.74 15.76
N ALA A 303 -5.90 5.17 16.91
CA ALA A 303 -5.92 4.36 18.12
C ALA A 303 -6.68 3.03 17.95
N PRO A 304 -7.96 3.01 17.52
CA PRO A 304 -8.65 1.75 17.22
C PRO A 304 -7.99 0.91 16.13
N ALA A 305 -7.46 1.55 15.08
CA ALA A 305 -6.80 0.83 14.00
C ALA A 305 -5.53 0.11 14.47
N VAL A 306 -4.70 0.77 15.28
CA VAL A 306 -3.51 0.18 15.92
C VAL A 306 -3.91 -0.91 16.90
N THR A 307 -4.94 -0.68 17.73
CA THR A 307 -5.47 -1.70 18.64
C THR A 307 -5.91 -2.95 17.88
N PHE A 308 -6.65 -2.79 16.77
CA PHE A 308 -7.06 -3.92 15.92
C PHE A 308 -5.84 -4.68 15.39
N MET A 309 -4.86 -3.99 14.83
CA MET A 309 -3.68 -4.62 14.24
C MET A 309 -2.88 -5.42 15.27
N THR A 310 -2.74 -4.91 16.49
CA THR A 310 -1.94 -5.54 17.55
C THR A 310 -2.70 -6.62 18.30
N VAL A 311 -4.00 -6.48 18.51
CA VAL A 311 -4.80 -7.45 19.26
C VAL A 311 -5.15 -8.69 18.44
N THR A 312 -5.49 -8.52 17.17
CA THR A 312 -6.01 -9.60 16.30
C THR A 312 -5.11 -10.84 16.28
N PRO A 313 -3.78 -10.75 16.07
CA PRO A 313 -2.93 -11.93 16.03
C PRO A 313 -2.71 -12.59 17.38
N VAL A 314 -3.16 -11.99 18.47
CA VAL A 314 -3.02 -12.55 19.84
C VAL A 314 -4.29 -13.23 20.33
N VAL A 315 -5.48 -12.66 20.00
CA VAL A 315 -6.77 -13.11 20.58
C VAL A 315 -7.65 -13.89 19.60
N ASN A 316 -7.26 -14.06 18.33
CA ASN A 316 -8.13 -14.76 17.39
C ASN A 316 -8.35 -16.23 17.80
N PRO A 317 -9.50 -16.84 17.47
CA PRO A 317 -9.85 -18.18 17.91
C PRO A 317 -8.84 -19.27 17.54
N VAL A 318 -8.19 -19.14 16.36
CA VAL A 318 -7.19 -20.10 15.88
C VAL A 318 -5.95 -20.08 16.77
N VAL A 319 -5.50 -18.90 17.18
CA VAL A 319 -4.34 -18.73 18.07
C VAL A 319 -4.64 -19.19 19.49
N MET A 320 -5.86 -18.92 19.96
CA MET A 320 -6.32 -19.39 21.26
C MET A 320 -6.34 -20.92 21.31
N LEU A 321 -6.89 -21.54 20.26
CA LEU A 321 -6.95 -22.99 20.13
C LEU A 321 -5.54 -23.63 20.02
N SER A 322 -4.66 -23.02 19.22
CA SER A 322 -3.25 -23.44 19.11
C SER A 322 -2.55 -23.40 20.48
N THR A 323 -2.74 -22.30 21.23
CA THR A 323 -2.17 -22.17 22.57
C THR A 323 -2.73 -23.24 23.54
N TYR A 324 -4.02 -23.50 23.47
CA TYR A 324 -4.67 -24.52 24.28
C TYR A 324 -4.04 -25.92 24.06
N TYR A 325 -3.90 -26.32 22.80
CA TYR A 325 -3.28 -27.62 22.47
C TYR A 325 -1.78 -27.65 22.78
N ALA A 326 -1.04 -26.61 22.50
CA ALA A 326 0.39 -26.53 22.77
C ALA A 326 0.70 -26.69 24.28
N PHE A 327 -0.13 -26.13 25.15
CA PHE A 327 0.03 -26.19 26.61
C PHE A 327 -0.87 -27.22 27.27
N SER A 328 -1.19 -28.32 26.58
CA SER A 328 -1.87 -29.51 27.11
C SER A 328 -3.21 -29.20 27.81
N GLY A 329 -4.00 -28.30 27.24
CA GLY A 329 -5.33 -27.96 27.75
C GLY A 329 -5.35 -26.91 28.88
N ASN A 330 -4.24 -26.25 29.15
CA ASN A 330 -4.16 -25.26 30.24
C ASN A 330 -4.85 -23.95 29.89
N LEU A 331 -6.11 -23.81 30.31
CA LEU A 331 -6.92 -22.60 30.08
C LEU A 331 -6.34 -21.34 30.76
N ARG A 332 -5.58 -21.47 31.84
CA ARG A 332 -4.96 -20.31 32.51
C ARG A 332 -3.96 -19.62 31.61
N ILE A 333 -3.15 -20.39 30.86
CA ILE A 333 -2.17 -19.85 29.90
C ILE A 333 -2.90 -19.16 28.74
N VAL A 334 -3.96 -19.78 28.23
CA VAL A 334 -4.78 -19.20 27.16
C VAL A 334 -5.43 -17.89 27.61
N ALA A 335 -6.03 -17.86 28.78
CA ALA A 335 -6.65 -16.66 29.35
C ALA A 335 -5.63 -15.57 29.66
N ALA A 336 -4.46 -15.94 30.19
CA ALA A 336 -3.36 -14.99 30.43
C ALA A 336 -2.86 -14.36 29.12
N ARG A 337 -2.63 -15.19 28.06
CA ARG A 337 -2.25 -14.68 26.73
C ARG A 337 -3.27 -13.69 26.19
N ALA A 338 -4.55 -14.04 26.22
CA ALA A 338 -5.62 -13.18 25.73
C ALA A 338 -5.74 -11.89 26.56
N GLY A 339 -5.77 -12.00 27.88
CA GLY A 339 -5.90 -10.84 28.77
C GLY A 339 -4.74 -9.88 28.66
N LEU A 340 -3.50 -10.37 28.73
CA LEU A 340 -2.29 -9.55 28.56
C LEU A 340 -2.24 -8.93 27.16
N GLY A 341 -2.63 -9.69 26.14
CA GLY A 341 -2.68 -9.22 24.77
C GLY A 341 -3.68 -8.08 24.56
N VAL A 342 -4.90 -8.21 25.12
CA VAL A 342 -5.90 -7.14 25.07
C VAL A 342 -5.42 -5.89 25.82
N ILE A 343 -4.91 -6.05 27.04
CA ILE A 343 -4.41 -4.93 27.85
C ILE A 343 -3.28 -4.20 27.10
N ALA A 344 -2.29 -4.95 26.61
CA ALA A 344 -1.17 -4.37 25.87
C ALA A 344 -1.65 -3.65 24.60
N ALA A 345 -2.52 -4.24 23.79
CA ALA A 345 -3.01 -3.66 22.55
C ALA A 345 -3.83 -2.37 22.79
N VAL A 346 -4.66 -2.33 23.83
CA VAL A 346 -5.40 -1.12 24.21
C VAL A 346 -4.45 0.00 24.67
N LEU A 347 -3.46 -0.32 25.49
CA LEU A 347 -2.45 0.66 25.94
C LEU A 347 -1.60 1.19 24.77
N ILE A 348 -1.22 0.31 23.83
CA ILE A 348 -0.52 0.74 22.60
C ILE A 348 -1.44 1.66 21.77
N GLY A 349 -2.72 1.30 21.61
CA GLY A 349 -3.69 2.15 20.91
C GLY A 349 -3.85 3.52 21.56
N LEU A 350 -3.94 3.59 22.89
CA LEU A 350 -4.00 4.85 23.64
C LEU A 350 -2.79 5.75 23.40
N TRP A 351 -1.61 5.19 23.21
CA TRP A 351 -0.39 5.94 22.87
C TRP A 351 -0.55 6.75 21.58
N PHE A 352 -1.33 6.22 20.64
CA PHE A 352 -1.59 6.86 19.34
C PHE A 352 -2.88 7.68 19.29
N SER A 353 -3.63 7.82 20.40
CA SER A 353 -4.95 8.46 20.42
C SER A 353 -4.95 9.95 20.01
N LYS A 354 -3.83 10.65 20.20
CA LYS A 354 -3.69 12.08 19.88
C LYS A 354 -3.14 12.35 18.47
N LYS A 355 -2.77 11.32 17.72
CA LYS A 355 -2.18 11.48 16.37
C LYS A 355 -3.26 11.41 15.29
N PRO A 356 -3.22 12.29 14.26
CA PRO A 356 -4.12 12.20 13.12
C PRO A 356 -3.81 10.93 12.30
N ALA A 357 -4.84 10.18 11.92
CA ALA A 357 -4.74 8.87 11.31
C ALA A 357 -3.92 8.83 10.01
N ARG A 358 -4.03 9.87 9.17
CA ARG A 358 -3.41 9.89 7.83
C ARG A 358 -2.01 10.51 7.79
N ALA A 359 -1.58 11.22 8.83
CA ALA A 359 -0.31 11.97 8.81
C ALA A 359 0.95 11.09 8.67
N ASP A 360 0.86 9.84 9.06
CA ASP A 360 2.00 8.90 9.08
C ASP A 360 2.06 7.96 7.88
N MET A 361 1.10 8.04 6.94
CA MET A 361 1.15 7.26 5.70
C MET A 361 2.17 7.85 4.71
N LEU A 362 2.80 7.01 3.90
CA LEU A 362 3.74 7.46 2.88
C LEU A 362 3.01 8.18 1.74
N PRO A 363 3.55 9.31 1.23
CA PRO A 363 3.03 9.95 0.03
C PRO A 363 2.96 8.96 -1.14
N GLY A 364 1.83 8.90 -1.86
CA GLY A 364 1.57 7.91 -2.91
C GLY A 364 0.89 6.62 -2.42
N VAL A 365 0.96 6.35 -1.11
CA VAL A 365 0.11 5.36 -0.42
C VAL A 365 -1.17 6.03 0.09
N ASP A 366 -1.07 7.31 0.45
CA ASP A 366 -2.19 8.22 0.74
C ASP A 366 -2.92 8.70 -0.51
N GLY A 367 -2.32 8.54 -1.69
CA GLY A 367 -2.96 8.94 -2.92
C GLY A 367 -4.31 8.26 -3.01
N LEU A 368 -5.33 9.05 -3.25
CA LEU A 368 -6.69 8.66 -3.59
C LEU A 368 -6.73 7.62 -4.74
N MET A 369 -5.56 7.30 -5.32
CA MET A 369 -5.37 6.30 -6.34
C MET A 369 -4.63 5.08 -5.79
N CYS A 370 -5.33 3.98 -5.69
CA CYS A 370 -4.70 2.67 -5.64
C CYS A 370 -3.87 2.47 -6.92
N SER A 371 -2.72 1.78 -6.83
CA SER A 371 -1.94 1.39 -8.02
C SER A 371 -2.73 0.53 -9.03
N CYS A 372 -3.93 0.09 -8.65
CA CYS A 372 -4.91 -0.56 -9.53
C CYS A 372 -5.76 0.44 -10.35
N GLY A 373 -5.61 1.74 -10.13
CA GLY A 373 -6.44 2.76 -10.74
C GLY A 373 -7.83 2.91 -10.11
N CYS A 374 -8.09 2.32 -8.95
CA CYS A 374 -9.35 2.45 -8.22
C CYS A 374 -9.33 3.71 -7.36
N TYR A 375 -10.40 4.49 -7.44
CA TYR A 375 -10.61 5.71 -6.67
C TYR A 375 -11.46 5.47 -5.41
N GLU A 376 -11.34 6.30 -4.37
CA GLU A 376 -12.13 6.20 -3.14
C GLU A 376 -13.62 6.61 -3.29
N GLY A 377 -14.06 6.98 -4.48
CA GLY A 377 -15.45 7.29 -4.79
C GLY A 377 -16.12 6.15 -5.57
N VAL A 378 -16.44 5.04 -4.91
CA VAL A 378 -17.41 4.10 -5.49
C VAL A 378 -18.77 4.78 -5.40
N SER A 379 -19.24 5.37 -6.52
CA SER A 379 -20.58 5.91 -6.61
C SER A 379 -21.59 4.81 -6.30
N ALA A 380 -22.68 5.15 -5.62
CA ALA A 380 -23.73 4.22 -5.22
C ALA A 380 -24.36 3.47 -6.43
N GLU A 381 -24.13 3.97 -7.64
CA GLU A 381 -24.73 3.52 -8.90
C GLU A 381 -23.94 2.45 -9.68
N MET A 382 -22.74 2.04 -9.19
CA MET A 382 -22.00 0.96 -9.87
C MET A 382 -22.73 -0.37 -9.79
N THR A 383 -22.82 -1.09 -10.92
CA THR A 383 -23.39 -2.44 -10.95
C THR A 383 -22.59 -3.41 -10.10
N LEU A 384 -23.23 -4.47 -9.60
CA LEU A 384 -22.54 -5.52 -8.82
C LEU A 384 -21.37 -6.14 -9.61
N GLY A 385 -21.50 -6.26 -10.95
CA GLY A 385 -20.43 -6.76 -11.81
C GLY A 385 -19.19 -5.86 -11.82
N ASP A 386 -19.40 -4.54 -11.88
CA ASP A 386 -18.31 -3.56 -11.86
C ASP A 386 -17.60 -3.53 -10.50
N LYS A 387 -18.38 -3.61 -9.40
CA LYS A 387 -17.83 -3.72 -8.03
C LYS A 387 -17.00 -4.99 -7.86
N LEU A 388 -17.43 -6.11 -8.43
CA LEU A 388 -16.70 -7.37 -8.38
C LEU A 388 -15.39 -7.29 -9.21
N GLY A 389 -15.45 -6.69 -10.40
CA GLY A 389 -14.26 -6.44 -11.22
C GLY A 389 -13.26 -5.54 -10.53
N LEU A 390 -13.74 -4.50 -9.85
CA LEU A 390 -12.94 -3.59 -9.05
C LEU A 390 -12.29 -4.30 -7.85
N PHE A 391 -13.06 -5.11 -7.14
CA PHE A 391 -12.60 -5.93 -6.02
C PHE A 391 -11.45 -6.87 -6.43
N ILE A 392 -11.58 -7.60 -7.54
CA ILE A 392 -10.53 -8.51 -8.03
C ILE A 392 -9.26 -7.72 -8.38
N ARG A 393 -9.37 -6.62 -9.10
CA ARG A 393 -8.22 -5.78 -9.47
C ARG A 393 -7.52 -5.18 -8.25
N HIS A 394 -8.30 -4.70 -7.28
CA HIS A 394 -7.78 -4.14 -6.05
C HIS A 394 -7.06 -5.22 -5.23
N SER A 395 -7.69 -6.37 -5.05
CA SER A 395 -7.08 -7.51 -4.36
C SER A 395 -5.77 -7.95 -5.01
N GLN A 396 -5.75 -8.08 -6.34
CA GLN A 396 -4.54 -8.44 -7.07
C GLN A 396 -3.41 -7.40 -6.87
N ALA A 397 -3.72 -6.12 -7.02
CA ALA A 397 -2.73 -5.06 -6.87
C ALA A 397 -2.17 -4.98 -5.43
N GLU A 398 -3.04 -5.10 -4.42
CA GLU A 398 -2.64 -5.06 -3.02
C GLU A 398 -1.85 -6.31 -2.62
N PHE A 399 -2.24 -7.48 -3.10
CA PHE A 399 -1.51 -8.73 -2.87
C PHE A 399 -0.05 -8.63 -3.36
N PHE A 400 0.19 -8.16 -4.57
CA PHE A 400 1.55 -8.00 -5.08
C PHE A 400 2.32 -6.87 -4.40
N ASN A 401 1.63 -5.79 -4.00
CA ASN A 401 2.27 -4.68 -3.29
C ASN A 401 2.73 -5.06 -1.89
N VAL A 402 1.94 -5.82 -1.16
CA VAL A 402 2.29 -6.28 0.20
C VAL A 402 3.18 -7.51 0.14
N GLY A 403 2.92 -8.43 -0.79
CA GLY A 403 3.64 -9.69 -0.97
C GLY A 403 5.15 -9.52 -1.17
N LYS A 404 5.59 -8.49 -1.90
CA LYS A 404 7.04 -8.21 -2.08
C LYS A 404 7.75 -7.92 -0.74
N TYR A 405 7.09 -7.23 0.18
CA TYR A 405 7.65 -6.94 1.52
C TYR A 405 7.58 -8.17 2.42
N LEU A 406 6.51 -8.98 2.30
CA LEU A 406 6.42 -10.27 2.97
C LEU A 406 7.56 -11.20 2.56
N MET A 407 7.84 -11.32 1.25
CA MET A 407 8.93 -12.16 0.74
C MET A 407 10.29 -11.72 1.31
N LEU A 408 10.56 -10.41 1.33
CA LEU A 408 11.78 -9.88 1.91
C LEU A 408 11.84 -10.14 3.43
N GLY A 409 10.75 -9.89 4.15
CA GLY A 409 10.64 -10.13 5.58
C GLY A 409 10.82 -11.60 5.95
N ALA A 410 10.21 -12.50 5.19
CA ALA A 410 10.35 -13.95 5.37
C ALA A 410 11.80 -14.43 5.15
N LEU A 411 12.51 -13.86 4.17
CA LEU A 411 13.91 -14.18 3.93
C LEU A 411 14.79 -13.74 5.12
N VAL A 412 14.59 -12.51 5.61
CA VAL A 412 15.32 -12.01 6.78
C VAL A 412 15.02 -12.88 8.01
N ALA A 413 13.75 -13.24 8.24
CA ALA A 413 13.36 -14.12 9.34
C ALA A 413 14.00 -15.52 9.23
N ALA A 414 14.05 -16.11 8.04
CA ALA A 414 14.68 -17.42 7.81
C ALA A 414 16.19 -17.40 8.11
N LEU A 415 16.87 -16.32 7.75
CA LEU A 415 18.30 -16.12 8.09
C LEU A 415 18.50 -16.06 9.60
N PHE A 416 17.68 -15.28 10.31
CA PHE A 416 17.77 -15.19 11.78
C PHE A 416 17.45 -16.53 12.46
N GLN A 417 16.40 -17.23 12.03
CA GLN A 417 16.04 -18.53 12.57
C GLN A 417 17.17 -19.56 12.42
N THR A 418 17.86 -19.54 11.29
CA THR A 418 19.00 -20.43 11.06
C THR A 418 20.17 -20.08 11.98
N GLY A 419 20.44 -18.78 12.19
CA GLY A 419 21.53 -18.32 13.07
C GLY A 419 21.27 -18.61 14.56
N ILE A 420 20.03 -18.48 15.02
CA ILE A 420 19.67 -18.68 16.44
C ILE A 420 19.68 -20.16 16.82
N ARG A 421 19.51 -21.09 15.89
CA ARG A 421 19.55 -22.55 16.18
C ARG A 421 20.86 -23.00 16.86
N SER A 422 21.94 -22.29 16.69
CA SER A 422 23.25 -22.59 17.29
C SER A 422 23.44 -22.00 18.69
N VAL A 423 22.48 -21.19 19.18
CA VAL A 423 22.60 -20.51 20.47
C VAL A 423 21.97 -21.37 21.57
N SER A 424 22.79 -21.91 22.47
CA SER A 424 22.33 -22.60 23.67
C SER A 424 22.00 -21.56 24.76
N PHE A 425 20.77 -21.53 25.21
CA PHE A 425 20.38 -20.67 26.32
C PHE A 425 20.74 -21.35 27.64
N GLN A 426 21.62 -20.73 28.44
CA GLN A 426 21.97 -21.25 29.77
C GLN A 426 20.82 -21.05 30.76
N SER A 427 20.47 -22.11 31.52
CA SER A 427 19.57 -22.06 32.66
C SER A 427 20.22 -21.25 33.81
N GLY A 428 19.46 -20.35 34.44
CA GLY A 428 19.94 -19.55 35.58
C GLY A 428 19.90 -18.02 35.38
N ILE A 429 19.26 -17.56 34.31
CA ILE A 429 19.11 -16.13 34.00
C ILE A 429 17.96 -15.55 34.85
N GLY A 430 18.16 -14.38 35.46
CA GLY A 430 17.13 -13.67 36.22
C GLY A 430 15.90 -13.34 35.34
N PHE A 431 14.70 -13.25 35.96
CA PHE A 431 13.43 -13.08 35.27
C PHE A 431 13.42 -11.90 34.28
N ASP A 432 14.02 -10.76 34.67
CA ASP A 432 14.03 -9.53 33.86
C ASP A 432 14.78 -9.73 32.54
N LEU A 433 15.96 -10.35 32.62
CA LEU A 433 16.76 -10.65 31.44
C LEU A 433 16.13 -11.78 30.60
N ALA A 434 15.51 -12.78 31.23
CA ALA A 434 14.80 -13.84 30.56
C ALA A 434 13.60 -13.28 29.75
N LEU A 435 12.83 -12.35 30.32
CA LEU A 435 11.72 -11.69 29.62
C LEU A 435 12.22 -10.88 28.41
N LEU A 436 13.28 -10.09 28.60
CA LEU A 436 13.89 -9.32 27.52
C LEU A 436 14.36 -10.25 26.38
N LEU A 437 15.09 -11.31 26.71
CA LEU A 437 15.59 -12.29 25.75
C LEU A 437 14.44 -12.97 24.99
N MET A 438 13.36 -13.37 25.68
CA MET A 438 12.20 -13.99 25.06
C MET A 438 11.48 -13.04 24.10
N MET A 439 11.34 -11.76 24.43
CA MET A 439 10.77 -10.74 23.54
C MET A 439 11.64 -10.49 22.31
N VAL A 440 12.95 -10.35 22.48
CA VAL A 440 13.89 -10.19 21.36
C VAL A 440 13.89 -11.45 20.48
N THR A 441 13.87 -12.63 21.08
CA THR A 441 13.79 -13.89 20.34
C THR A 441 12.49 -14.01 19.56
N ALA A 442 11.36 -13.62 20.13
CA ALA A 442 10.06 -13.59 19.44
C ALA A 442 10.09 -12.66 18.22
N PHE A 443 10.66 -11.48 18.38
CA PHE A 443 10.82 -10.51 17.30
C PHE A 443 11.68 -11.04 16.14
N LEU A 444 12.82 -11.64 16.47
CA LEU A 444 13.79 -12.13 15.47
C LEU A 444 13.32 -13.42 14.78
N LEU A 445 12.73 -14.36 15.54
CA LEU A 445 12.19 -15.60 14.98
C LEU A 445 11.03 -15.33 14.03
N SER A 446 10.26 -14.27 14.28
CA SER A 446 9.21 -13.82 13.35
C SER A 446 8.27 -14.97 12.94
N LEU A 447 7.79 -15.71 13.93
CA LEU A 447 6.91 -16.88 13.75
C LEU A 447 5.48 -16.44 13.41
N CYS A 448 4.72 -17.33 12.80
CA CYS A 448 3.29 -17.10 12.66
C CYS A 448 2.59 -17.29 14.00
N SER A 449 1.63 -16.45 14.30
CA SER A 449 0.87 -16.45 15.57
C SER A 449 0.16 -17.78 15.90
N SER A 450 -0.09 -18.63 14.89
CA SER A 450 -0.65 -19.98 15.09
C SER A 450 0.40 -21.02 15.48
N SER A 451 1.67 -20.83 15.14
CA SER A 451 2.77 -21.78 15.42
C SER A 451 3.67 -21.35 16.58
N ASP A 452 3.59 -20.08 17.01
CA ASP A 452 4.39 -19.53 18.10
C ASP A 452 4.19 -20.27 19.44
N ALA A 453 2.96 -20.72 19.72
CA ALA A 453 2.64 -21.46 20.94
C ALA A 453 3.39 -22.80 21.06
N VAL A 454 3.59 -23.49 19.93
CA VAL A 454 4.34 -24.77 19.91
C VAL A 454 5.83 -24.52 20.22
N ILE A 455 6.40 -23.48 19.64
CA ILE A 455 7.80 -23.09 19.91
C ILE A 455 7.95 -22.57 21.35
N ALA A 456 7.00 -21.74 21.81
CA ALA A 456 6.98 -21.24 23.19
C ALA A 456 6.94 -22.37 24.22
N ARG A 457 6.24 -23.47 23.91
CA ARG A 457 6.20 -24.67 24.78
C ARG A 457 7.60 -25.26 24.96
N SER A 458 8.46 -25.26 23.94
CA SER A 458 9.83 -25.78 24.10
C SER A 458 10.68 -24.90 25.01
N PHE A 459 10.43 -23.59 25.04
CA PHE A 459 11.11 -22.67 25.95
C PHE A 459 10.61 -22.76 27.40
N ALA A 460 9.40 -23.25 27.64
CA ALA A 460 8.80 -23.37 28.97
C ALA A 460 9.54 -24.35 29.87
N SER A 461 10.40 -25.23 29.34
CA SER A 461 11.28 -26.10 30.12
C SER A 461 12.54 -25.40 30.65
N SER A 462 12.96 -24.30 30.00
CA SER A 462 14.24 -23.62 30.29
C SER A 462 14.06 -22.22 30.86
N PHE A 463 12.89 -21.61 30.68
CA PHE A 463 12.61 -20.23 31.09
C PHE A 463 11.35 -20.13 31.97
N PRO A 464 11.28 -19.17 32.90
CA PRO A 464 10.08 -18.88 33.67
C PRO A 464 8.86 -18.64 32.78
N MET A 465 7.68 -19.16 33.15
CA MET A 465 6.46 -19.00 32.34
C MET A 465 6.09 -17.55 32.07
N GLY A 466 6.37 -16.64 33.01
CA GLY A 466 6.19 -15.19 32.79
C GLY A 466 7.02 -14.65 31.61
N ALA A 467 8.27 -15.12 31.45
CA ALA A 467 9.11 -14.73 30.32
C ALA A 467 8.58 -15.33 28.99
N VAL A 468 8.11 -16.58 29.03
CA VAL A 468 7.46 -17.22 27.87
C VAL A 468 6.19 -16.50 27.46
N MET A 469 5.45 -15.90 28.41
CA MET A 469 4.31 -15.03 28.10
C MET A 469 4.74 -13.78 27.31
N GLY A 470 5.92 -13.23 27.58
CA GLY A 470 6.48 -12.13 26.77
C GLY A 470 6.66 -12.52 25.30
N PHE A 471 7.14 -13.74 25.05
CA PHE A 471 7.24 -14.30 23.70
C PHE A 471 5.85 -14.43 23.03
N LEU A 472 4.86 -14.98 23.73
CA LEU A 472 3.52 -15.26 23.22
C LEU A 472 2.66 -14.01 22.99
N VAL A 473 2.91 -12.92 23.71
CA VAL A 473 2.15 -11.67 23.60
C VAL A 473 2.80 -10.72 22.61
N PHE A 474 4.10 -10.49 22.75
CA PHE A 474 4.81 -9.49 21.93
C PHE A 474 5.06 -9.97 20.49
N GLY A 475 5.50 -11.22 20.30
CA GLY A 475 5.86 -11.76 18.99
C GLY A 475 4.78 -11.58 17.92
N PRO A 476 3.54 -12.00 18.18
CA PRO A 476 2.45 -11.82 17.22
C PRO A 476 2.08 -10.35 16.95
N MET A 477 2.28 -9.43 17.91
CA MET A 477 1.92 -8.02 17.74
C MET A 477 2.82 -7.31 16.75
N ILE A 478 4.12 -7.55 16.83
CA ILE A 478 5.10 -6.95 15.94
C ILE A 478 6.37 -7.82 15.86
N ASP A 479 6.78 -8.11 14.65
CA ASP A 479 7.97 -8.89 14.33
C ASP A 479 8.74 -8.27 13.15
N VAL A 480 9.87 -8.86 12.76
CA VAL A 480 10.70 -8.37 11.66
C VAL A 480 9.93 -8.29 10.34
N LYS A 481 9.10 -9.31 10.02
CA LYS A 481 8.27 -9.31 8.80
C LYS A 481 7.30 -8.13 8.80
N ASN A 482 6.62 -7.92 9.94
CA ASN A 482 5.62 -6.87 10.11
C ASN A 482 6.25 -5.47 10.02
N VAL A 483 7.43 -5.26 10.60
CA VAL A 483 8.19 -4.00 10.49
C VAL A 483 8.54 -3.71 9.03
N ILE A 484 8.99 -4.71 8.26
CA ILE A 484 9.31 -4.57 6.84
C ILE A 484 8.04 -4.27 6.02
N MET A 485 6.94 -4.99 6.28
CA MET A 485 5.66 -4.78 5.59
C MET A 485 5.07 -3.39 5.89
N LEU A 486 5.08 -2.95 7.15
CA LEU A 486 4.63 -1.62 7.57
C LEU A 486 5.49 -0.51 6.95
N SER A 487 6.80 -0.70 6.86
CA SER A 487 7.72 0.27 6.24
C SER A 487 7.46 0.49 4.74
N GLY A 488 6.74 -0.41 4.10
CA GLY A 488 6.26 -0.26 2.73
C GLY A 488 5.04 0.66 2.58
N SER A 489 4.36 1.01 3.68
CA SER A 489 3.11 1.78 3.66
C SER A 489 3.09 2.99 4.59
N PHE A 490 3.92 2.98 5.62
CA PHE A 490 3.96 4.02 6.65
C PHE A 490 5.35 4.63 6.80
N SER A 491 5.41 5.82 7.38
CA SER A 491 6.68 6.52 7.63
C SER A 491 7.57 5.71 8.59
N LYS A 492 8.88 5.76 8.37
CA LYS A 492 9.86 5.08 9.26
C LYS A 492 9.73 5.55 10.72
N LYS A 493 9.36 6.82 10.93
CA LYS A 493 9.12 7.39 12.27
C LYS A 493 7.92 6.72 12.96
N PHE A 494 6.83 6.51 12.21
CA PHE A 494 5.67 5.81 12.73
C PHE A 494 5.98 4.37 13.08
N VAL A 495 6.65 3.63 12.19
CA VAL A 495 7.00 2.23 12.40
C VAL A 495 7.92 2.07 13.62
N ALA A 496 8.92 2.94 13.76
CA ALA A 496 9.81 2.94 14.94
C ALA A 496 9.05 3.28 16.24
N ALA A 497 8.14 4.25 16.20
CA ALA A 497 7.31 4.60 17.36
C ALA A 497 6.36 3.46 17.74
N LEU A 498 5.77 2.77 16.76
CA LEU A 498 4.91 1.62 16.99
C LEU A 498 5.67 0.44 17.60
N PHE A 499 6.87 0.15 17.07
CA PHE A 499 7.75 -0.87 17.64
C PHE A 499 8.12 -0.54 19.09
N ALA A 500 8.57 0.68 19.37
CA ALA A 500 8.94 1.12 20.73
C ALA A 500 7.75 1.06 21.69
N ALA A 501 6.57 1.54 21.26
CA ALA A 501 5.34 1.47 22.06
C ALA A 501 4.94 0.03 22.36
N ALA A 502 4.97 -0.87 21.37
CA ALA A 502 4.66 -2.28 21.55
C ALA A 502 5.67 -2.97 22.49
N PHE A 503 6.96 -2.74 22.28
CA PHE A 503 8.02 -3.33 23.07
C PHE A 503 7.92 -2.92 24.55
N VAL A 504 7.88 -1.60 24.82
CA VAL A 504 7.80 -1.06 26.19
C VAL A 504 6.51 -1.48 26.89
N THR A 505 5.36 -1.37 26.20
CA THR A 505 4.07 -1.73 26.79
C THR A 505 4.00 -3.22 27.12
N CYS A 506 4.39 -4.09 26.18
CA CYS A 506 4.39 -5.54 26.42
C CYS A 506 5.36 -5.92 27.54
N TYR A 507 6.56 -5.32 27.57
CA TYR A 507 7.52 -5.54 28.65
C TYR A 507 6.91 -5.20 30.03
N ILE A 508 6.33 -4.01 30.17
CA ILE A 508 5.73 -3.56 31.45
C ILE A 508 4.55 -4.47 31.84
N VAL A 509 3.63 -4.75 30.93
CA VAL A 509 2.42 -5.54 31.21
C VAL A 509 2.79 -6.96 31.61
N VAL A 510 3.72 -7.60 30.89
CA VAL A 510 4.14 -8.98 31.19
C VAL A 510 5.03 -9.03 32.43
N TYR A 511 5.87 -8.02 32.65
CA TYR A 511 6.68 -7.91 33.86
C TYR A 511 5.83 -7.85 35.12
N LEU A 512 4.81 -6.98 35.12
CA LEU A 512 3.88 -6.87 36.24
C LEU A 512 3.13 -8.20 36.47
N PHE A 513 2.65 -8.83 35.40
CA PHE A 513 2.02 -10.13 35.49
C PHE A 513 2.96 -11.20 36.08
N GLY A 514 4.21 -11.28 35.63
CA GLY A 514 5.18 -12.25 36.10
C GLY A 514 5.53 -12.08 37.59
N ARG A 515 5.60 -10.82 38.04
CA ARG A 515 5.89 -10.50 39.47
C ARG A 515 4.70 -10.76 40.39
N PHE A 516 3.48 -10.45 39.98
CA PHE A 516 2.29 -10.49 40.83
C PHE A 516 1.48 -11.78 40.70
N ALA A 517 1.46 -12.42 39.53
CA ALA A 517 0.63 -13.60 39.27
C ALA A 517 1.37 -14.93 39.26
N VAL A 518 2.70 -14.92 39.01
CA VAL A 518 3.51 -16.16 38.93
C VAL A 518 4.58 -16.22 40.01
N GLY A 519 4.85 -15.11 40.68
CA GLY A 519 5.90 -14.98 41.73
C GLY A 519 5.42 -15.18 43.16
N GLY A 520 4.20 -15.80 43.35
CA GLY A 520 3.72 -16.25 44.61
C GLY A 520 4.00 -17.74 44.83
#